data_96cd2c731310a150f3b02743c6c3b792
#
_entry.id   96cd2c731310a150f3b02743c6c3b792
#
_cell.length_a   1.000
_cell.length_b   1.000
_cell.length_c   1.000
_cell.angle_alpha   90.00
_cell.angle_beta   90.00
_cell.angle_gamma   90.00
#
_symmetry.space_group_name_H-M   'P 1'
#
loop_
_entity.id
_entity.type
_entity.pdbx_description
1 polymer ?
#
loop_
_entity_poly.entity_id
_entity_poly.type
_entity_poly.pdbx_seq_one_letter_code
_entity_poly.pdbx_strand_id
1 'polypeptide(L)'
;MREDEDPVETHEWLEALESVLQYEGVERAEYLLSKLSDRATRAGTPMPYAITTPFRNSIQPTDEARMPGDMFMERRIRSLIRWNALVMVMRANMKPGDLGGHISTFSSAATLYDVGFNYFFHGGDESREPDLIYFQGHAAPGIYARSFLEGRLSQEQLDHYRQDTLENGISSYPHPWLMPDYWQFPTVSMGLGPIQALSLIHI
;
A
#
# COMPACT_ATOMS: atom_id res chain seq x y z
N MET A 1 15.27 -31.40 -8.54
CA MET A 1 14.96 -31.78 -7.14
C MET A 1 16.30 -31.84 -6.43
N ARG A 2 16.43 -31.28 -5.24
CA ARG A 2 17.62 -31.52 -4.39
C ARG A 2 17.56 -32.98 -3.95
N GLU A 3 18.69 -33.64 -3.90
CA GLU A 3 18.84 -34.97 -3.35
C GLU A 3 18.65 -34.90 -1.84
N ASP A 4 18.00 -35.87 -1.23
CA ASP A 4 17.73 -35.91 0.22
C ASP A 4 19.06 -36.20 0.92
N GLU A 5 19.51 -35.28 1.75
CA GLU A 5 20.79 -35.36 2.46
C GLU A 5 20.71 -36.32 3.66
N ASP A 6 19.53 -36.53 4.25
CA ASP A 6 19.29 -37.45 5.35
C ASP A 6 17.90 -38.12 5.23
N PRO A 7 17.82 -39.22 4.47
CA PRO A 7 16.57 -39.96 4.27
C PRO A 7 16.00 -40.55 5.58
N VAL A 8 16.82 -40.81 6.58
CA VAL A 8 16.36 -41.35 7.86
C VAL A 8 15.64 -40.28 8.65
N GLU A 9 16.23 -39.10 8.81
CA GLU A 9 15.59 -37.96 9.48
C GLU A 9 14.29 -37.58 8.76
N THR A 10 14.31 -37.53 7.44
CA THR A 10 13.10 -37.24 6.64
C THR A 10 11.99 -38.23 6.93
N HIS A 11 12.31 -39.52 7.04
CA HIS A 11 11.33 -40.58 7.36
C HIS A 11 10.75 -40.40 8.76
N GLU A 12 11.56 -40.16 9.76
CA GLU A 12 11.12 -39.90 11.14
C GLU A 12 10.12 -38.72 11.23
N TRP A 13 10.38 -37.62 10.51
CA TRP A 13 9.46 -36.48 10.45
C TRP A 13 8.12 -36.85 9.83
N LEU A 14 8.12 -37.66 8.75
CA LEU A 14 6.90 -38.09 8.08
C LEU A 14 6.09 -39.08 8.96
N GLU A 15 6.76 -40.03 9.62
CA GLU A 15 6.10 -40.95 10.55
C GLU A 15 5.48 -40.21 11.75
N ALA A 16 6.16 -39.19 12.28
CA ALA A 16 5.64 -38.36 13.35
C ALA A 16 4.37 -37.63 12.92
N LEU A 17 4.32 -37.09 11.71
CA LEU A 17 3.14 -36.44 11.16
C LEU A 17 2.00 -37.44 10.93
N GLU A 18 2.29 -38.62 10.39
CA GLU A 18 1.29 -39.70 10.20
C GLU A 18 0.68 -40.15 11.53
N SER A 19 1.50 -40.25 12.56
CA SER A 19 1.02 -40.57 13.92
C SER A 19 0.05 -39.51 14.44
N VAL A 20 0.36 -38.23 14.27
CA VAL A 20 -0.55 -37.13 14.65
C VAL A 20 -1.87 -37.20 13.86
N LEU A 21 -1.79 -37.43 12.56
CA LEU A 21 -2.98 -37.56 11.71
C LEU A 21 -3.88 -38.72 12.15
N GLN A 22 -3.26 -39.86 12.51
CA GLN A 22 -3.97 -41.05 12.90
C GLN A 22 -4.61 -40.97 14.31
N TYR A 23 -3.91 -40.38 15.28
CA TYR A 23 -4.33 -40.42 16.68
C TYR A 23 -4.96 -39.12 17.18
N GLU A 24 -4.58 -37.97 16.64
CA GLU A 24 -5.05 -36.66 17.09
C GLU A 24 -5.91 -35.93 16.04
N GLY A 25 -5.88 -36.42 14.80
CA GLY A 25 -6.72 -35.93 13.71
C GLY A 25 -6.13 -34.74 12.93
N VAL A 26 -6.88 -34.36 11.89
CA VAL A 26 -6.43 -33.35 10.89
C VAL A 26 -6.24 -31.97 11.50
N GLU A 27 -7.10 -31.54 12.42
CA GLU A 27 -7.00 -30.22 13.05
C GLU A 27 -5.70 -30.04 13.84
N ARG A 28 -5.27 -31.09 14.54
CA ARG A 28 -4.00 -31.07 15.26
C ARG A 28 -2.79 -31.04 14.32
N ALA A 29 -2.84 -31.82 13.26
CA ALA A 29 -1.80 -31.83 12.23
C ALA A 29 -1.67 -30.46 11.56
N GLU A 30 -2.80 -29.82 11.21
CA GLU A 30 -2.81 -28.46 10.64
C GLU A 30 -2.17 -27.45 11.60
N TYR A 31 -2.51 -27.52 12.88
CA TYR A 31 -1.90 -26.65 13.90
C TYR A 31 -0.39 -26.83 13.98
N LEU A 32 0.09 -28.08 14.01
CA LEU A 32 1.54 -28.36 14.08
C LEU A 32 2.28 -27.90 12.83
N LEU A 33 1.74 -28.19 11.63
CA LEU A 33 2.31 -27.74 10.37
C LEU A 33 2.38 -26.21 10.30
N SER A 34 1.34 -25.52 10.77
CA SER A 34 1.35 -24.06 10.89
C SER A 34 2.48 -23.57 11.80
N LYS A 35 2.70 -24.20 12.96
CA LYS A 35 3.78 -23.83 13.89
C LYS A 35 5.17 -24.10 13.33
N LEU A 36 5.34 -25.22 12.64
CA LEU A 36 6.59 -25.57 11.98
C LEU A 36 6.90 -24.57 10.83
N SER A 37 5.89 -24.25 10.03
CA SER A 37 5.99 -23.25 8.98
C SER A 37 6.38 -21.86 9.53
N ASP A 38 5.72 -21.41 10.59
CA ASP A 38 6.04 -20.15 11.27
C ASP A 38 7.51 -20.14 11.76
N ARG A 39 7.96 -21.26 12.32
CA ARG A 39 9.34 -21.40 12.81
C ARG A 39 10.36 -21.37 11.67
N ALA A 40 10.09 -22.10 10.59
CA ALA A 40 10.95 -22.13 9.41
C ALA A 40 11.05 -20.76 8.75
N THR A 41 9.93 -20.05 8.61
CA THR A 41 9.88 -18.68 8.06
C THR A 41 10.71 -17.71 8.89
N ARG A 42 10.62 -17.78 10.23
CA ARG A 42 11.43 -16.94 11.12
C ARG A 42 12.92 -17.25 11.05
N ALA A 43 13.27 -18.47 10.71
CA ALA A 43 14.66 -18.89 10.48
C ALA A 43 15.19 -18.51 9.09
N GLY A 44 14.36 -17.83 8.26
CA GLY A 44 14.73 -17.43 6.91
C GLY A 44 14.66 -18.54 5.86
N THR A 45 14.00 -19.66 6.18
CA THR A 45 13.86 -20.79 5.24
C THR A 45 12.80 -20.44 4.19
N PRO A 46 13.12 -20.44 2.87
CA PRO A 46 12.12 -20.23 1.83
C PRO A 46 11.15 -21.42 1.78
N MET A 47 9.85 -21.13 1.91
CA MET A 47 8.82 -22.16 1.86
C MET A 47 8.52 -22.53 0.40
N PRO A 48 8.66 -23.82 0.01
CA PRO A 48 8.70 -24.22 -1.41
C PRO A 48 7.37 -24.14 -2.18
N TYR A 49 6.21 -23.91 -1.51
CA TYR A 49 4.89 -24.02 -2.18
C TYR A 49 3.85 -22.99 -1.74
N ALA A 50 4.24 -21.86 -1.16
CA ALA A 50 3.27 -20.83 -0.79
C ALA A 50 2.88 -20.00 -2.00
N ILE A 51 1.87 -20.40 -2.77
CA ILE A 51 1.22 -19.54 -3.77
C ILE A 51 0.46 -18.41 -3.06
N THR A 52 -0.05 -18.67 -1.86
CA THR A 52 -0.64 -17.68 -0.95
C THR A 52 -0.14 -17.95 0.46
N THR A 53 0.65 -17.05 1.03
CA THR A 53 0.94 -17.08 2.46
C THR A 53 -0.24 -16.52 3.23
N PRO A 54 -0.72 -17.17 4.32
CA PRO A 54 -1.66 -16.53 5.22
C PRO A 54 -1.06 -15.20 5.67
N PHE A 55 -1.86 -14.13 5.61
CA PHE A 55 -1.43 -12.82 6.07
C PHE A 55 -1.17 -12.87 7.58
N ARG A 56 0.08 -12.95 7.97
CA ARG A 56 0.52 -12.96 9.36
C ARG A 56 1.65 -11.98 9.55
N ASN A 57 1.59 -11.20 10.61
CA ASN A 57 2.73 -10.40 11.03
C ASN A 57 3.88 -11.34 11.42
N SER A 58 5.00 -11.22 10.75
CA SER A 58 6.25 -11.92 11.11
C SER A 58 6.94 -11.29 12.32
N ILE A 59 6.62 -10.01 12.62
CA ILE A 59 7.11 -9.27 13.78
C ILE A 59 6.02 -9.34 14.86
N GLN A 60 6.38 -9.79 16.06
CA GLN A 60 5.44 -9.79 17.19
C GLN A 60 5.16 -8.35 17.64
N PRO A 61 3.94 -8.02 18.12
CA PRO A 61 3.62 -6.68 18.61
C PRO A 61 4.56 -6.16 19.71
N THR A 62 5.15 -7.07 20.50
CA THR A 62 6.16 -6.73 21.52
C THR A 62 7.52 -6.32 20.94
N ASP A 63 7.80 -6.76 19.71
CA ASP A 63 9.08 -6.56 19.03
C ASP A 63 8.98 -5.44 17.98
N GLU A 64 7.77 -4.89 17.80
CA GLU A 64 7.56 -3.77 16.88
C GLU A 64 8.31 -2.53 17.37
N ALA A 65 9.02 -1.88 16.44
CA ALA A 65 9.59 -0.57 16.71
C ALA A 65 8.47 0.44 17.03
N ARG A 66 8.68 1.26 18.04
CA ARG A 66 7.75 2.34 18.34
C ARG A 66 7.76 3.35 17.20
N MET A 67 6.57 3.76 16.77
CA MET A 67 6.41 4.78 15.76
C MET A 67 7.04 6.09 16.26
N PRO A 68 7.97 6.70 15.51
CA PRO A 68 8.50 8.02 15.87
C PRO A 68 7.41 9.08 15.64
N GLY A 69 7.54 10.21 16.28
CA GLY A 69 6.64 11.35 16.11
C GLY A 69 5.45 11.39 17.07
N ASP A 70 4.57 12.35 16.85
CA ASP A 70 3.37 12.58 17.66
C ASP A 70 2.16 11.88 17.05
N MET A 71 1.84 10.71 17.59
CA MET A 71 0.69 9.89 17.17
C MET A 71 -0.66 10.62 17.22
N PHE A 72 -0.82 11.57 18.15
CA PHE A 72 -2.05 12.35 18.26
C PHE A 72 -2.16 13.35 17.11
N MET A 73 -1.09 14.05 16.81
CA MET A 73 -1.02 15.00 15.70
C MET A 73 -1.19 14.31 14.37
N GLU A 74 -0.51 13.19 14.15
CA GLU A 74 -0.62 12.40 12.91
C GLU A 74 -2.04 11.88 12.70
N ARG A 75 -2.68 11.38 13.75
CA ARG A 75 -4.08 10.94 13.67
C ARG A 75 -5.00 12.08 13.26
N ARG A 76 -4.76 13.28 13.79
CA ARG A 76 -5.54 14.49 13.46
C ARG A 76 -5.33 14.88 11.99
N ILE A 77 -4.09 14.94 11.51
CA ILE A 77 -3.76 15.27 10.11
C ILE A 77 -4.40 14.24 9.17
N ARG A 78 -4.24 12.96 9.44
CA ARG A 78 -4.84 11.88 8.66
C ARG A 78 -6.37 12.00 8.58
N SER A 79 -7.01 12.35 9.67
CA SER A 79 -8.45 12.57 9.71
C SER A 79 -8.88 13.75 8.84
N LEU A 80 -8.11 14.84 8.83
CA LEU A 80 -8.36 16.00 7.98
C LEU A 80 -8.16 15.68 6.50
N ILE A 81 -7.11 14.93 6.15
CA ILE A 81 -6.89 14.48 4.77
C ILE A 81 -8.07 13.63 4.28
N ARG A 82 -8.50 12.65 5.07
CA ARG A 82 -9.64 11.79 4.73
C ARG A 82 -10.94 12.58 4.56
N TRP A 83 -11.18 13.53 5.46
CA TRP A 83 -12.34 14.40 5.39
C TRP A 83 -12.34 15.26 4.11
N ASN A 84 -11.23 15.94 3.83
CA ASN A 84 -11.11 16.80 2.66
C ASN A 84 -11.24 16.00 1.35
N ALA A 85 -10.64 14.81 1.28
CA ALA A 85 -10.79 13.93 0.13
C ALA A 85 -12.26 13.52 -0.09
N LEU A 86 -12.97 13.15 0.98
CA LEU A 86 -14.40 12.81 0.90
C LEU A 86 -15.24 13.99 0.43
N VAL A 87 -15.04 15.15 1.06
CA VAL A 87 -15.81 16.36 0.74
C VAL A 87 -15.58 16.81 -0.71
N MET A 88 -14.33 16.74 -1.19
CA MET A 88 -13.99 17.06 -2.59
C MET A 88 -14.75 16.16 -3.56
N VAL A 89 -14.75 14.85 -3.35
CA VAL A 89 -15.47 13.88 -4.19
C VAL A 89 -16.97 14.09 -4.10
N MET A 90 -17.52 14.31 -2.90
CA MET A 90 -18.96 14.57 -2.73
C MET A 90 -19.38 15.84 -3.44
N ARG A 91 -18.64 16.94 -3.32
CA ARG A 91 -18.94 18.19 -4.02
C ARG A 91 -18.91 18.03 -5.54
N ALA A 92 -17.95 17.26 -6.06
CA ALA A 92 -17.91 16.95 -7.49
C ALA A 92 -19.16 16.17 -7.95
N ASN A 93 -19.63 15.21 -7.16
CA ASN A 93 -20.84 14.43 -7.46
C ASN A 93 -22.14 15.25 -7.36
N MET A 94 -22.14 16.32 -6.59
CA MET A 94 -23.32 17.21 -6.48
C MET A 94 -23.42 18.22 -7.62
N LYS A 95 -22.41 18.36 -8.45
CA LYS A 95 -22.42 19.28 -9.60
C LYS A 95 -23.23 18.70 -10.76
N PRO A 96 -23.89 19.55 -11.59
CA PRO A 96 -24.52 19.10 -12.82
C PRO A 96 -23.52 18.41 -13.74
N GLY A 97 -23.94 17.32 -14.38
CA GLY A 97 -23.09 16.57 -15.32
C GLY A 97 -22.45 15.30 -14.71
N ASP A 98 -22.81 14.97 -13.48
CA ASP A 98 -22.39 13.74 -12.79
C ASP A 98 -20.90 13.45 -12.97
N LEU A 99 -20.06 14.40 -12.51
CA LEU A 99 -18.60 14.31 -12.65
C LEU A 99 -18.04 13.06 -11.98
N GLY A 100 -18.76 12.50 -11.03
CA GLY A 100 -18.37 11.28 -10.34
C GLY A 100 -17.14 11.48 -9.46
N GLY A 101 -16.50 10.39 -9.15
CA GLY A 101 -15.30 10.32 -8.33
C GLY A 101 -15.33 9.08 -7.43
N HIS A 102 -14.17 8.62 -7.07
CA HIS A 102 -13.98 7.42 -6.25
C HIS A 102 -13.20 7.78 -4.99
N ILE A 103 -13.67 7.28 -3.85
CA ILE A 103 -13.00 7.47 -2.57
C ILE A 103 -12.49 6.16 -1.96
N SER A 104 -13.06 5.01 -2.37
CA SER A 104 -12.77 3.71 -1.76
C SER A 104 -11.30 3.31 -1.87
N THR A 105 -10.68 3.53 -3.00
CA THR A 105 -9.24 3.21 -3.19
C THR A 105 -8.37 4.01 -2.24
N PHE A 106 -8.60 5.32 -2.16
CA PHE A 106 -7.87 6.14 -1.21
C PHE A 106 -8.16 5.72 0.23
N SER A 107 -9.41 5.44 0.57
CA SER A 107 -9.79 5.01 1.92
C SER A 107 -9.06 3.74 2.36
N SER A 108 -8.87 2.79 1.44
CA SER A 108 -8.12 1.56 1.68
C SER A 108 -6.61 1.81 1.82
N ALA A 109 -6.05 2.74 1.05
CA ALA A 109 -4.62 3.03 1.01
C ALA A 109 -4.19 4.21 1.90
N ALA A 110 -5.13 4.88 2.59
CA ALA A 110 -4.87 6.13 3.30
C ALA A 110 -3.75 6.01 4.34
N THR A 111 -3.71 4.92 5.10
CA THR A 111 -2.65 4.68 6.08
C THR A 111 -1.30 4.43 5.42
N LEU A 112 -1.28 3.71 4.28
CA LEU A 112 -0.07 3.46 3.52
C LEU A 112 0.55 4.78 3.02
N TYR A 113 -0.26 5.65 2.43
CA TYR A 113 0.21 6.95 1.98
C TYR A 113 0.65 7.85 3.13
N ASP A 114 -0.10 7.85 4.23
CA ASP A 114 0.23 8.65 5.41
C ASP A 114 1.61 8.26 5.97
N VAL A 115 1.84 6.98 6.17
CA VAL A 115 3.14 6.45 6.61
C VAL A 115 4.23 6.72 5.56
N GLY A 116 3.93 6.52 4.28
CA GLY A 116 4.84 6.80 3.18
C GLY A 116 5.33 8.25 3.19
N PHE A 117 4.41 9.20 3.23
CA PHE A 117 4.75 10.63 3.24
C PHE A 117 5.45 11.09 4.53
N ASN A 118 5.11 10.50 5.67
CA ASN A 118 5.67 10.96 6.94
C ASN A 118 7.05 10.37 7.23
N TYR A 119 7.37 9.17 6.71
CA TYR A 119 8.56 8.43 7.16
C TYR A 119 9.44 7.87 6.04
N PHE A 120 8.92 7.70 4.84
CA PHE A 120 9.64 6.96 3.79
C PHE A 120 9.92 7.79 2.54
N PHE A 121 8.96 8.59 2.08
CA PHE A 121 9.14 9.35 0.85
C PHE A 121 9.99 10.59 1.11
N HIS A 122 11.02 10.77 0.33
CA HIS A 122 11.94 11.90 0.44
C HIS A 122 11.74 12.86 -0.73
N GLY A 123 11.62 14.15 -0.43
CA GLY A 123 11.82 15.21 -1.40
C GLY A 123 13.31 15.32 -1.75
N GLY A 124 13.63 15.85 -2.94
CA GLY A 124 15.00 16.12 -3.31
C GLY A 124 15.61 17.25 -2.47
N ASP A 125 16.91 17.17 -2.22
CA ASP A 125 17.71 18.22 -1.63
C ASP A 125 19.10 18.26 -2.33
N GLU A 126 20.03 19.07 -1.83
CA GLU A 126 21.37 19.20 -2.42
C GLU A 126 22.21 17.90 -2.35
N SER A 127 21.83 16.96 -1.49
CA SER A 127 22.58 15.71 -1.24
C SER A 127 21.92 14.47 -1.83
N ARG A 128 20.64 14.55 -2.18
CA ARG A 128 19.84 13.40 -2.61
C ARG A 128 18.77 13.78 -3.63
N GLU A 129 18.69 13.00 -4.69
CA GLU A 129 17.59 13.05 -5.65
C GLU A 129 16.25 12.66 -4.98
N PRO A 130 15.12 13.25 -5.43
CA PRO A 130 13.82 12.94 -4.89
C PRO A 130 13.39 11.51 -5.23
N ASP A 131 12.62 10.90 -4.34
CA ASP A 131 11.99 9.63 -4.64
C ASP A 131 10.92 9.78 -5.73
N LEU A 132 10.87 8.82 -6.64
CA LEU A 132 9.89 8.76 -7.72
C LEU A 132 8.74 7.86 -7.32
N ILE A 133 7.51 8.40 -7.30
CA ILE A 133 6.35 7.69 -6.79
C ILE A 133 5.26 7.61 -7.85
N TYR A 134 4.84 6.39 -8.18
CA TYR A 134 3.70 6.12 -9.04
C TYR A 134 2.42 5.97 -8.21
N PHE A 135 1.71 7.07 -8.01
CA PHE A 135 0.43 7.05 -7.28
C PHE A 135 -0.66 6.38 -8.11
N GLN A 136 -1.43 5.51 -7.49
CA GLN A 136 -2.58 4.91 -8.17
C GLN A 136 -3.63 5.98 -8.51
N GLY A 137 -4.14 5.98 -9.73
CA GLY A 137 -5.05 7.01 -10.22
C GLY A 137 -6.27 7.25 -9.32
N HIS A 138 -6.96 6.19 -8.89
CA HIS A 138 -8.13 6.32 -8.00
C HIS A 138 -7.78 6.80 -6.57
N ALA A 139 -6.52 6.84 -6.19
CA ALA A 139 -6.09 7.40 -4.91
C ALA A 139 -5.78 8.91 -4.98
N ALA A 140 -5.79 9.51 -6.17
CA ALA A 140 -5.52 10.94 -6.38
C ALA A 140 -6.30 11.88 -5.44
N PRO A 141 -7.59 11.64 -5.09
CA PRO A 141 -8.30 12.50 -4.13
C PRO A 141 -7.57 12.71 -2.81
N GLY A 142 -6.94 11.66 -2.28
CA GLY A 142 -6.17 11.77 -1.05
C GLY A 142 -4.88 12.56 -1.19
N ILE A 143 -4.23 12.44 -2.34
CA ILE A 143 -3.01 13.19 -2.64
C ILE A 143 -3.33 14.68 -2.78
N TYR A 144 -4.40 15.03 -3.50
CA TYR A 144 -4.89 16.41 -3.59
C TYR A 144 -5.28 16.99 -2.22
N ALA A 145 -6.01 16.21 -1.42
CA ALA A 145 -6.42 16.64 -0.08
C ALA A 145 -5.22 16.90 0.84
N ARG A 146 -4.15 16.09 0.73
CA ARG A 146 -2.90 16.31 1.45
C ARG A 146 -2.21 17.59 0.95
N SER A 147 -2.05 17.74 -0.35
CA SER A 147 -1.43 18.91 -0.96
C SER A 147 -2.16 20.23 -0.65
N PHE A 148 -3.47 20.18 -0.48
CA PHE A 148 -4.24 21.31 0.02
C PHE A 148 -3.84 21.68 1.45
N LEU A 149 -3.71 20.71 2.35
CA LEU A 149 -3.25 20.98 3.73
C LEU A 149 -1.80 21.50 3.78
N GLU A 150 -0.98 21.09 2.81
CA GLU A 150 0.40 21.58 2.64
C GLU A 150 0.47 22.96 1.97
N GLY A 151 -0.66 23.55 1.57
CA GLY A 151 -0.72 24.84 0.90
C GLY A 151 -0.29 24.82 -0.58
N ARG A 152 -0.13 23.65 -1.19
CA ARG A 152 0.26 23.47 -2.59
C ARG A 152 -0.91 23.60 -3.56
N LEU A 153 -2.12 23.35 -3.12
CA LEU A 153 -3.36 23.52 -3.88
C LEU A 153 -4.31 24.44 -3.12
N SER A 154 -5.07 25.24 -3.86
CA SER A 154 -6.09 26.14 -3.32
C SER A 154 -7.42 25.41 -3.12
N GLN A 155 -8.32 26.01 -2.35
CA GLN A 155 -9.69 25.52 -2.22
C GLN A 155 -10.42 25.55 -3.56
N GLU A 156 -10.24 26.57 -4.38
CA GLU A 156 -10.84 26.69 -5.70
C GLU A 156 -10.43 25.53 -6.60
N GLN A 157 -9.14 25.14 -6.59
CA GLN A 157 -8.67 23.99 -7.33
C GLN A 157 -9.35 22.67 -6.86
N LEU A 158 -9.49 22.47 -5.56
CA LEU A 158 -10.24 21.32 -5.05
C LEU A 158 -11.71 21.32 -5.45
N ASP A 159 -12.35 22.50 -5.46
CA ASP A 159 -13.74 22.65 -5.89
C ASP A 159 -13.90 22.36 -7.40
N HIS A 160 -12.81 22.49 -8.19
CA HIS A 160 -12.77 22.13 -9.61
C HIS A 160 -12.19 20.71 -9.87
N TYR A 161 -12.30 19.83 -8.89
CA TYR A 161 -11.89 18.44 -9.08
C TYR A 161 -12.64 17.75 -10.22
N ARG A 162 -11.91 17.11 -11.12
CA ARG A 162 -12.40 16.46 -12.35
C ARG A 162 -12.96 17.43 -13.40
N GLN A 163 -12.60 18.68 -13.33
CA GLN A 163 -12.96 19.69 -14.33
C GLN A 163 -11.71 20.12 -15.10
N ASP A 164 -11.06 19.18 -15.75
CA ASP A 164 -9.75 19.31 -16.41
C ASP A 164 -9.70 20.41 -17.47
N THR A 165 -10.85 20.85 -17.98
CA THR A 165 -10.97 21.90 -19.01
C THR A 165 -11.00 23.32 -18.44
N LEU A 166 -11.11 23.46 -17.13
CA LEU A 166 -11.06 24.75 -16.46
C LEU A 166 -9.62 25.17 -16.18
N GLU A 167 -9.33 26.44 -16.24
CA GLU A 167 -7.98 27.01 -15.97
C GLU A 167 -7.42 26.58 -14.61
N ASN A 168 -8.28 26.52 -13.60
CA ASN A 168 -7.93 26.06 -12.24
C ASN A 168 -8.46 24.65 -11.92
N GLY A 169 -8.71 23.86 -12.95
CA GLY A 169 -9.18 22.47 -12.79
C GLY A 169 -8.04 21.54 -12.39
N ILE A 170 -8.36 20.56 -11.55
CA ILE A 170 -7.42 19.49 -11.24
C ILE A 170 -7.88 18.18 -11.87
N SER A 171 -6.91 17.42 -12.38
CA SER A 171 -7.16 16.22 -13.18
C SER A 171 -7.80 15.10 -12.39
N SER A 172 -8.58 14.27 -13.08
CA SER A 172 -9.22 13.07 -12.50
C SER A 172 -8.23 12.04 -12.01
N TYR A 173 -7.10 11.93 -12.72
CA TYR A 173 -5.98 11.01 -12.47
C TYR A 173 -4.67 11.75 -12.61
N PRO A 174 -3.56 11.21 -12.08
CA PRO A 174 -2.23 11.75 -12.36
C PRO A 174 -2.01 11.94 -13.85
N HIS A 175 -1.85 13.20 -14.27
CA HIS A 175 -1.76 13.59 -15.67
C HIS A 175 -0.77 14.75 -15.86
N PRO A 176 0.50 14.44 -16.19
CA PRO A 176 1.56 15.47 -16.30
C PRO A 176 1.28 16.56 -17.33
N TRP A 177 0.52 16.27 -18.38
CA TRP A 177 0.18 17.29 -19.39
C TRP A 177 -0.87 18.30 -18.92
N LEU A 178 -1.78 17.87 -18.05
CA LEU A 178 -2.80 18.74 -17.48
C LEU A 178 -2.31 19.47 -16.23
N MET A 179 -1.37 18.87 -15.52
CA MET A 179 -0.78 19.43 -14.30
C MET A 179 0.74 19.18 -14.29
N PRO A 180 1.51 19.87 -15.18
CA PRO A 180 2.93 19.61 -15.40
C PRO A 180 3.80 19.90 -14.16
N ASP A 181 3.44 20.90 -13.38
CA ASP A 181 4.17 21.27 -12.15
C ASP A 181 3.76 20.44 -10.92
N TYR A 182 2.85 19.48 -11.11
CA TYR A 182 2.30 18.69 -10.01
C TYR A 182 2.55 17.20 -10.16
N TRP A 183 2.28 16.62 -11.34
CA TRP A 183 2.43 15.19 -11.59
C TRP A 183 3.65 14.91 -12.45
N GLN A 184 4.49 13.97 -11.98
CA GLN A 184 5.66 13.51 -12.75
C GLN A 184 5.31 12.39 -13.71
N PHE A 185 4.38 11.50 -13.33
CA PHE A 185 4.04 10.31 -14.09
C PHE A 185 2.54 10.22 -14.36
N PRO A 186 2.15 9.81 -15.59
CA PRO A 186 0.77 9.46 -15.86
C PRO A 186 0.47 8.10 -15.23
N THR A 187 -0.57 8.01 -14.42
CA THR A 187 -1.01 6.74 -13.85
C THR A 187 -2.50 6.54 -14.02
N VAL A 188 -2.88 5.28 -14.09
CA VAL A 188 -4.26 4.83 -14.12
C VAL A 188 -4.49 3.84 -12.98
N SER A 189 -5.72 3.35 -12.83
CA SER A 189 -6.08 2.50 -11.71
C SER A 189 -5.89 1.00 -11.94
N MET A 190 -5.52 0.59 -13.16
CA MET A 190 -5.57 -0.80 -13.63
C MET A 190 -4.21 -1.49 -13.69
N GLY A 191 -3.36 -1.28 -12.69
CA GLY A 191 -2.11 -2.03 -12.54
C GLY A 191 -0.94 -1.55 -13.40
N LEU A 192 -1.10 -0.53 -14.23
CA LEU A 192 0.00 0.01 -15.05
C LEU A 192 1.08 0.71 -14.22
N GLY A 193 0.71 1.33 -13.11
CA GLY A 193 1.68 2.00 -12.22
C GLY A 193 2.81 1.08 -11.76
N PRO A 194 2.54 -0.10 -11.18
CA PRO A 194 3.57 -1.06 -10.81
C PRO A 194 4.42 -1.54 -11.98
N ILE A 195 3.81 -1.78 -13.15
CA ILE A 195 4.54 -2.20 -14.35
C ILE A 195 5.47 -1.10 -14.84
N GLN A 196 5.01 0.15 -14.87
CA GLN A 196 5.81 1.31 -15.25
C GLN A 196 6.97 1.54 -14.27
N ALA A 197 6.72 1.44 -12.97
CA ALA A 197 7.74 1.58 -11.94
C ALA A 197 8.83 0.50 -12.07
N LEU A 198 8.44 -0.76 -12.27
CA LEU A 198 9.38 -1.85 -12.51
C LEU A 198 10.18 -1.67 -13.80
N SER A 199 9.55 -1.17 -14.87
CA SER A 199 10.26 -0.86 -16.12
C SER A 199 11.33 0.20 -15.92
N LEU A 200 11.03 1.24 -15.12
CA LEU A 200 12.01 2.31 -14.86
C LEU A 200 13.23 1.83 -14.07
N ILE A 201 13.07 0.86 -13.17
CA ILE A 201 14.17 0.28 -12.39
C ILE A 201 15.16 -0.49 -13.29
N HIS A 202 14.70 -0.98 -14.44
CA HIS A 202 15.47 -1.83 -15.35
C HIS A 202 16.01 -1.09 -16.58
N ILE A 203 15.85 0.21 -16.67
CA ILE A 203 16.46 1.05 -17.71
C ILE A 203 17.80 1.58 -17.21
#